data_7f0338e28bf94bf9067e6b8964c5adee
#
_entry.id   7f0338e28bf94bf9067e6b8964c5adee
#
_cell.length_a   1.000
_cell.length_b   1.000
_cell.length_c   1.000
_cell.angle_alpha   90.00
_cell.angle_beta   90.00
_cell.angle_gamma   90.00
#
_symmetry.space_group_name_H-M   'P 1'
#
loop_
_entity.id
_entity.type
_entity.pdbx_description
1 polymer ?
#
loop_
_entity_poly.entity_id
_entity_poly.type
_entity_poly.pdbx_seq_one_letter_code
_entity_poly.pdbx_strand_id
1 'polypeptide(L)'
;MEGSSAFQFGRAAYRAGLLSRRQLIADGWANLVFRLRGASDASSHELRDRISESLAGTRVRDMERLGVDVLAGVLPRIYPQVLELAYEHQDEGTRVYIVTAASQDLAEMLARVLTFDGAVGSQFSEVVDGVYTGRPAGLFVYGSEKARAIEQLAERDGLDLASSYAYSDSASDLPMLRLVGHPVAVNPDKALAKAAREERWDVLRFDRLGRRLKAAVGLVGAAVAGGVGSAAVAAHARRSRRGVVAKLR
;
A
#
# COMPACT_ATOMS: atom_id res chain seq x y z
N MET A 1 -3.31 -1.22 2.30
CA MET A 1 -2.12 -2.08 2.00
C MET A 1 -1.10 -2.01 3.13
N GLU A 2 -0.23 -3.00 3.26
CA GLU A 2 0.89 -2.96 4.21
C GLU A 2 2.02 -2.04 3.72
N GLY A 3 2.33 -0.98 4.47
CA GLY A 3 3.38 -0.02 4.14
C GLY A 3 2.91 1.10 3.21
N SER A 4 3.85 1.78 2.57
CA SER A 4 3.60 2.96 1.72
C SER A 4 3.92 2.66 0.26
N SER A 5 3.02 3.03 -0.66
CA SER A 5 3.26 2.99 -2.11
C SER A 5 4.43 3.90 -2.51
N ALA A 6 4.58 5.05 -1.84
CA ALA A 6 5.71 5.96 -2.04
C ALA A 6 7.07 5.29 -1.77
N PHE A 7 7.16 4.41 -0.75
CA PHE A 7 8.38 3.65 -0.50
C PHE A 7 8.69 2.65 -1.62
N GLN A 8 7.66 1.98 -2.17
CA GLN A 8 7.85 1.07 -3.30
C GLN A 8 8.31 1.82 -4.56
N PHE A 9 7.73 2.99 -4.79
CA PHE A 9 8.16 3.87 -5.87
C PHE A 9 9.62 4.30 -5.71
N GLY A 10 10.01 4.83 -4.55
CA GLY A 10 11.39 5.22 -4.28
C GLY A 10 12.38 4.07 -4.47
N ARG A 11 12.01 2.85 -4.06
CA ARG A 11 12.82 1.65 -4.26
C ARG A 11 12.96 1.26 -5.74
N ALA A 12 11.88 1.36 -6.52
CA ALA A 12 11.91 1.11 -7.96
C ALA A 12 12.77 2.14 -8.69
N ALA A 13 12.58 3.43 -8.40
CA ALA A 13 13.37 4.53 -8.95
C ALA A 13 14.86 4.42 -8.61
N TYR A 14 15.20 3.99 -7.39
CA TYR A 14 16.58 3.71 -7.01
C TYR A 14 17.18 2.55 -7.82
N ARG A 15 16.45 1.45 -8.00
CA ARG A 15 16.91 0.30 -8.81
C ARG A 15 17.11 0.66 -10.27
N ALA A 16 16.27 1.53 -10.81
CA ALA A 16 16.39 2.05 -12.16
C ALA A 16 17.49 3.11 -12.33
N GLY A 17 18.20 3.49 -11.25
CA GLY A 17 19.26 4.49 -11.29
C GLY A 17 18.76 5.94 -11.39
N LEU A 18 17.45 6.18 -11.24
CA LEU A 18 16.85 7.51 -11.28
C LEU A 18 16.99 8.27 -9.95
N LEU A 19 17.19 7.56 -8.85
CA LEU A 19 17.44 8.13 -7.52
C LEU A 19 18.76 7.61 -6.95
N SER A 20 19.53 8.52 -6.33
CA SER A 20 20.70 8.14 -5.54
C SER A 20 20.30 7.58 -4.17
N ARG A 21 21.19 6.80 -3.52
CA ARG A 21 20.97 6.33 -2.14
C ARG A 21 20.69 7.47 -1.16
N ARG A 22 21.35 8.62 -1.33
CA ARG A 22 21.16 9.79 -0.46
C ARG A 22 19.75 10.38 -0.62
N GLN A 23 19.27 10.50 -1.87
CA GLN A 23 17.91 10.95 -2.17
C GLN A 23 16.88 9.98 -1.60
N LEU A 24 17.03 8.67 -1.82
CA LEU A 24 16.11 7.67 -1.28
C LEU A 24 15.98 7.74 0.26
N ILE A 25 17.09 7.95 0.97
CA ILE A 25 17.09 8.08 2.43
C ILE A 25 16.46 9.43 2.86
N ALA A 26 16.78 10.51 2.18
CA ALA A 26 16.24 11.84 2.47
C ALA A 26 14.70 11.87 2.23
N ASP A 27 14.24 11.31 1.12
CA ASP A 27 12.81 11.25 0.78
C ASP A 27 12.06 10.31 1.72
N GLY A 28 12.67 9.18 2.11
CA GLY A 28 12.11 8.27 3.11
C GLY A 28 11.95 8.94 4.47
N TRP A 29 12.94 9.72 4.89
CA TRP A 29 12.89 10.50 6.13
C TRP A 29 11.87 11.64 6.06
N ALA A 30 11.85 12.40 4.96
CA ALA A 30 10.87 13.46 4.73
C ALA A 30 9.43 12.93 4.75
N ASN A 31 9.19 11.80 4.11
CA ASN A 31 7.87 11.13 4.12
C ASN A 31 7.48 10.66 5.53
N LEU A 32 8.43 10.13 6.32
CA LEU A 32 8.18 9.75 7.70
C LEU A 32 7.83 10.95 8.57
N VAL A 33 8.60 12.04 8.48
CA VAL A 33 8.35 13.28 9.23
C VAL A 33 7.00 13.90 8.84
N PHE A 34 6.68 13.93 7.54
CA PHE A 34 5.39 14.39 7.03
C PHE A 34 4.21 13.60 7.64
N ARG A 35 4.33 12.26 7.69
CA ARG A 35 3.29 11.40 8.30
C ARG A 35 3.16 11.56 9.81
N LEU A 36 4.26 11.87 10.52
CA LEU A 36 4.28 12.03 11.97
C LEU A 36 3.77 13.40 12.43
N ARG A 37 4.02 14.45 11.66
CA ARG A 37 3.61 15.82 12.01
C ARG A 37 2.15 16.14 11.67
N GLY A 38 1.49 15.28 10.89
CA GLY A 38 0.19 15.58 10.30
C GLY A 38 0.33 16.52 9.10
N ALA A 39 -0.45 16.27 8.07
CA ALA A 39 -0.43 17.11 6.87
C ALA A 39 -1.29 18.35 7.10
N SER A 40 -0.70 19.52 6.98
CA SER A 40 -1.42 20.75 6.68
C SER A 40 -1.51 20.93 5.16
N ASP A 41 -2.50 21.67 4.66
CA ASP A 41 -2.63 21.95 3.23
C ASP A 41 -1.35 22.61 2.67
N ALA A 42 -0.73 23.52 3.41
CA ALA A 42 0.54 24.14 3.04
C ALA A 42 1.67 23.11 2.86
N SER A 43 1.82 22.14 3.77
CA SER A 43 2.86 21.11 3.66
C SER A 43 2.59 20.14 2.51
N SER A 44 1.33 19.97 2.12
CA SER A 44 0.94 19.15 0.96
C SER A 44 1.32 19.82 -0.36
N HIS A 45 1.13 21.14 -0.48
CA HIS A 45 1.57 21.91 -1.64
C HIS A 45 3.08 21.92 -1.80
N GLU A 46 3.84 22.16 -0.73
CA GLU A 46 5.31 22.08 -0.76
C GLU A 46 5.82 20.68 -1.18
N LEU A 47 5.15 19.62 -0.73
CA LEU A 47 5.51 18.27 -1.15
C LEU A 47 5.25 18.05 -2.64
N ARG A 48 4.09 18.50 -3.15
CA ARG A 48 3.77 18.44 -4.58
C ARG A 48 4.82 19.18 -5.41
N ASP A 49 5.15 20.39 -5.02
CA ASP A 49 6.09 21.25 -5.77
C ASP A 49 7.46 20.59 -5.84
N ARG A 50 7.98 20.05 -4.74
CA ARG A 50 9.23 19.28 -4.72
C ARG A 50 9.20 18.04 -5.61
N ILE A 51 8.08 17.30 -5.60
CA ILE A 51 7.92 16.13 -6.47
C ILE A 51 7.93 16.59 -7.93
N SER A 52 7.19 17.65 -8.26
CA SER A 52 7.14 18.23 -9.61
C SER A 52 8.53 18.63 -10.10
N GLU A 53 9.29 19.40 -9.31
CA GLU A 53 10.64 19.80 -9.63
C GLU A 53 11.57 18.59 -9.85
N SER A 54 11.44 17.54 -9.06
CA SER A 54 12.27 16.34 -9.18
C SER A 54 12.01 15.55 -10.47
N LEU A 55 10.84 15.74 -11.08
CA LEU A 55 10.45 15.10 -12.34
C LEU A 55 10.94 15.87 -13.58
N ALA A 56 11.43 17.11 -13.42
CA ALA A 56 11.84 17.96 -14.54
C ALA A 56 12.83 17.24 -15.48
N GLY A 57 12.53 17.24 -16.77
CA GLY A 57 13.35 16.59 -17.80
C GLY A 57 13.19 15.06 -17.89
N THR A 58 12.42 14.42 -17.02
CA THR A 58 12.16 12.99 -17.06
C THR A 58 11.10 12.71 -18.14
N ARG A 59 11.27 11.65 -18.92
CA ARG A 59 10.27 11.23 -19.90
C ARG A 59 9.14 10.47 -19.23
N VAL A 60 7.90 10.72 -19.63
CA VAL A 60 6.72 10.01 -19.13
C VAL A 60 6.88 8.49 -19.27
N ARG A 61 7.35 8.01 -20.43
CA ARG A 61 7.59 6.58 -20.67
C ARG A 61 8.56 5.91 -19.69
N ASP A 62 9.53 6.67 -19.17
CA ASP A 62 10.49 6.10 -18.21
C ASP A 62 9.85 5.95 -16.83
N MET A 63 8.94 6.85 -16.48
CA MET A 63 8.11 6.74 -15.28
C MET A 63 7.08 5.60 -15.39
N GLU A 64 6.43 5.42 -16.55
CA GLU A 64 5.51 4.31 -16.81
C GLU A 64 6.22 2.94 -16.67
N ARG A 65 7.44 2.82 -17.17
CA ARG A 65 8.24 1.60 -17.03
C ARG A 65 8.54 1.23 -15.58
N LEU A 66 8.75 2.23 -14.72
CA LEU A 66 8.89 2.00 -13.27
C LEU A 66 7.61 1.44 -12.65
N GLY A 67 6.45 1.75 -13.22
CA GLY A 67 5.16 1.28 -12.74
C GLY A 67 5.12 -0.23 -12.54
N VAL A 68 5.75 -1.01 -13.44
CA VAL A 68 5.81 -2.48 -13.34
C VAL A 68 6.53 -2.92 -12.07
N ASP A 69 7.70 -2.34 -11.75
CA ASP A 69 8.47 -2.67 -10.55
C ASP A 69 7.76 -2.19 -9.28
N VAL A 70 7.09 -1.03 -9.36
CA VAL A 70 6.27 -0.51 -8.26
C VAL A 70 5.12 -1.45 -7.97
N LEU A 71 4.38 -1.89 -8.99
CA LEU A 71 3.27 -2.84 -8.84
C LEU A 71 3.73 -4.19 -8.28
N ALA A 72 4.86 -4.72 -8.75
CA ALA A 72 5.44 -5.93 -8.17
C ALA A 72 5.73 -5.79 -6.66
N GLY A 73 6.02 -4.56 -6.20
CA GLY A 73 6.20 -4.24 -4.78
C GLY A 73 4.89 -3.97 -4.03
N VAL A 74 3.84 -3.51 -4.71
CA VAL A 74 2.55 -3.12 -4.11
C VAL A 74 1.59 -4.30 -3.99
N LEU A 75 1.40 -5.06 -5.06
CA LEU A 75 0.42 -6.16 -5.15
C LEU A 75 0.50 -7.15 -3.99
N PRO A 76 1.69 -7.67 -3.59
CA PRO A 76 1.78 -8.63 -2.48
C PRO A 76 1.44 -8.02 -1.11
N ARG A 77 1.24 -6.69 -1.02
CA ARG A 77 0.96 -5.95 0.21
C ARG A 77 -0.47 -5.50 0.33
N ILE A 78 -1.27 -5.72 -0.68
CA ILE A 78 -2.71 -5.47 -0.61
C ILE A 78 -3.31 -6.52 0.35
N TYR A 79 -4.20 -6.10 1.21
CA TYR A 79 -4.92 -7.02 2.09
C TYR A 79 -5.88 -7.87 1.26
N PRO A 80 -5.76 -9.21 1.24
CA PRO A 80 -6.67 -10.07 0.47
C PRO A 80 -8.14 -9.81 0.82
N GLN A 81 -8.45 -9.57 2.10
CA GLN A 81 -9.80 -9.30 2.56
C GLN A 81 -10.39 -8.00 2.00
N VAL A 82 -9.54 -6.99 1.72
CA VAL A 82 -10.00 -5.75 1.05
C VAL A 82 -10.27 -6.01 -0.43
N LEU A 83 -9.49 -6.88 -1.08
CA LEU A 83 -9.76 -7.28 -2.46
C LEU A 83 -11.04 -8.09 -2.57
N GLU A 84 -11.27 -9.02 -1.65
CA GLU A 84 -12.52 -9.79 -1.58
C GLU A 84 -13.72 -8.86 -1.47
N LEU A 85 -13.71 -7.89 -0.51
CA LEU A 85 -14.77 -6.89 -0.39
C LEU A 85 -14.96 -6.05 -1.65
N ALA A 86 -13.88 -5.67 -2.33
CA ALA A 86 -13.96 -4.89 -3.55
C ALA A 86 -14.61 -5.70 -4.69
N TYR A 87 -14.29 -6.98 -4.81
CA TYR A 87 -14.92 -7.87 -5.80
C TYR A 87 -16.38 -8.20 -5.45
N GLU A 88 -16.72 -8.37 -4.17
CA GLU A 88 -18.10 -8.49 -3.72
C GLU A 88 -18.94 -7.28 -4.15
N HIS A 89 -18.41 -6.05 -3.97
CA HIS A 89 -19.09 -4.85 -4.46
C HIS A 89 -19.26 -4.84 -5.98
N GLN A 90 -18.26 -5.29 -6.76
CA GLN A 90 -18.40 -5.40 -8.21
C GLN A 90 -19.43 -6.45 -8.63
N ASP A 91 -19.46 -7.60 -7.94
CA ASP A 91 -20.43 -8.67 -8.20
C ASP A 91 -21.86 -8.21 -7.90
N GLU A 92 -22.05 -7.27 -6.97
CA GLU A 92 -23.32 -6.59 -6.68
C GLU A 92 -23.64 -5.45 -7.68
N GLY A 93 -22.79 -5.21 -8.67
CA GLY A 93 -22.97 -4.17 -9.69
C GLY A 93 -22.49 -2.77 -9.27
N THR A 94 -21.76 -2.67 -8.16
CA THR A 94 -21.18 -1.41 -7.69
C THR A 94 -19.83 -1.16 -8.34
N ARG A 95 -19.58 0.06 -8.83
CA ARG A 95 -18.29 0.44 -9.41
C ARG A 95 -17.24 0.66 -8.33
N VAL A 96 -16.02 0.13 -8.55
CA VAL A 96 -14.89 0.19 -7.62
C VAL A 96 -13.76 1.03 -8.19
N TYR A 97 -13.31 2.02 -7.44
CA TYR A 97 -12.25 2.95 -7.84
C TYR A 97 -11.10 2.95 -6.85
N ILE A 98 -9.88 3.12 -7.34
CA ILE A 98 -8.70 3.40 -6.53
C ILE A 98 -8.54 4.92 -6.41
N VAL A 99 -8.42 5.43 -5.19
CA VAL A 99 -8.13 6.85 -4.94
C VAL A 99 -6.83 6.97 -4.15
N THR A 100 -5.80 7.57 -4.74
CA THR A 100 -4.45 7.53 -4.17
C THR A 100 -3.66 8.81 -4.46
N ALA A 101 -2.75 9.16 -3.55
CA ALA A 101 -1.77 10.22 -3.78
C ALA A 101 -0.63 9.83 -4.75
N ALA A 102 -0.57 8.58 -5.22
CA ALA A 102 0.36 8.16 -6.27
C ALA A 102 0.01 8.84 -7.61
N SER A 103 0.91 8.75 -8.61
CA SER A 103 0.64 9.28 -9.94
C SER A 103 -0.60 8.63 -10.58
N GLN A 104 -1.30 9.40 -11.43
CA GLN A 104 -2.48 8.92 -12.15
C GLN A 104 -2.17 7.66 -12.96
N ASP A 105 -1.04 7.65 -13.69
CA ASP A 105 -0.62 6.50 -14.50
C ASP A 105 -0.45 5.22 -13.66
N LEU A 106 0.17 5.33 -12.48
CA LEU A 106 0.34 4.20 -11.57
C LEU A 106 -0.99 3.74 -10.99
N ALA A 107 -1.87 4.68 -10.64
CA ALA A 107 -3.20 4.38 -10.11
C ALA A 107 -4.05 3.64 -11.15
N GLU A 108 -4.05 4.09 -12.41
CA GLU A 108 -4.75 3.43 -13.51
C GLU A 108 -4.17 2.04 -13.82
N MET A 109 -2.84 1.91 -13.82
CA MET A 109 -2.19 0.63 -14.06
C MET A 109 -2.58 -0.38 -12.96
N LEU A 110 -2.63 0.06 -11.70
CA LEU A 110 -3.08 -0.77 -10.59
C LEU A 110 -4.56 -1.15 -10.73
N ALA A 111 -5.43 -0.21 -11.08
CA ALA A 111 -6.85 -0.48 -11.28
C ALA A 111 -7.08 -1.51 -12.40
N ARG A 112 -6.38 -1.38 -13.53
CA ARG A 112 -6.45 -2.36 -14.64
C ARG A 112 -6.00 -3.76 -14.19
N VAL A 113 -4.90 -3.86 -13.43
CA VAL A 113 -4.40 -5.17 -12.94
C VAL A 113 -5.37 -5.82 -11.96
N LEU A 114 -6.08 -5.01 -11.16
CA LEU A 114 -7.09 -5.47 -10.20
C LEU A 114 -8.50 -5.58 -10.81
N THR A 115 -8.65 -5.29 -12.10
CA THR A 115 -9.96 -5.30 -12.80
C THR A 115 -10.99 -4.34 -12.19
N PHE A 116 -10.54 -3.24 -11.59
CA PHE A 116 -11.41 -2.19 -11.05
C PHE A 116 -11.86 -1.20 -12.13
N ASP A 117 -12.94 -0.48 -11.87
CA ASP A 117 -13.61 0.39 -12.85
C ASP A 117 -12.83 1.66 -13.18
N GLY A 118 -11.88 2.04 -12.33
CA GLY A 118 -11.01 3.17 -12.59
C GLY A 118 -10.14 3.59 -11.40
N ALA A 119 -9.45 4.70 -11.58
CA ALA A 119 -8.60 5.26 -10.56
C ALA A 119 -8.55 6.80 -10.61
N VAL A 120 -8.31 7.39 -9.46
CA VAL A 120 -8.00 8.80 -9.26
C VAL A 120 -6.65 8.91 -8.56
N GLY A 121 -5.67 9.41 -9.29
CA GLY A 121 -4.30 9.63 -8.82
C GLY A 121 -3.87 11.08 -8.98
N SER A 122 -2.69 11.41 -8.48
CA SER A 122 -2.13 12.76 -8.57
C SER A 122 -1.52 13.04 -9.93
N GLN A 123 -1.72 14.28 -10.39
CA GLN A 123 -0.98 14.85 -11.51
C GLN A 123 0.06 15.81 -10.94
N PHE A 124 1.33 15.39 -10.92
CA PHE A 124 2.38 16.15 -10.25
C PHE A 124 2.93 17.28 -11.10
N SER A 125 3.12 17.06 -12.39
CA SER A 125 3.80 17.99 -13.27
C SER A 125 3.14 18.07 -14.65
N GLU A 126 3.20 19.27 -15.23
CA GLU A 126 2.86 19.47 -16.63
C GLU A 126 3.76 18.62 -17.53
N VAL A 127 3.19 18.11 -18.63
CA VAL A 127 3.90 17.32 -19.64
C VAL A 127 3.86 18.06 -20.97
N VAL A 128 5.04 18.26 -21.58
CA VAL A 128 5.20 18.81 -22.92
C VAL A 128 6.06 17.84 -23.71
N ASP A 129 5.60 17.44 -24.89
CA ASP A 129 6.27 16.50 -25.80
C ASP A 129 6.73 15.19 -25.13
N GLY A 130 5.92 14.68 -24.18
CA GLY A 130 6.20 13.45 -23.44
C GLY A 130 7.30 13.59 -22.38
N VAL A 131 7.61 14.82 -21.95
CA VAL A 131 8.59 15.12 -20.91
C VAL A 131 7.95 15.98 -19.82
N TYR A 132 8.21 15.66 -18.56
CA TYR A 132 7.78 16.45 -17.42
C TYR A 132 8.55 17.78 -17.38
N THR A 133 7.82 18.88 -17.27
CA THR A 133 8.42 20.23 -17.25
C THR A 133 8.98 20.63 -15.89
N GLY A 134 8.56 19.96 -14.83
CA GLY A 134 8.85 20.35 -13.45
C GLY A 134 7.90 21.42 -12.89
N ARG A 135 6.96 21.92 -13.71
CA ARG A 135 5.92 22.84 -13.23
C ARG A 135 4.74 22.05 -12.65
N PRO A 136 4.30 22.36 -11.43
CA PRO A 136 3.13 21.71 -10.84
C PRO A 136 1.90 21.85 -11.75
N ALA A 137 1.16 20.73 -11.92
CA ALA A 137 -0.08 20.72 -12.69
C ALA A 137 -1.09 19.75 -12.06
N GLY A 138 -2.38 20.05 -12.28
CA GLY A 138 -3.49 19.21 -11.84
C GLY A 138 -3.66 19.11 -10.32
N LEU A 139 -4.37 18.08 -9.88
CA LEU A 139 -4.66 17.83 -8.47
C LEU A 139 -3.57 16.98 -7.82
N PHE A 140 -3.21 17.32 -6.58
CA PHE A 140 -2.47 16.46 -5.68
C PHE A 140 -3.48 15.73 -4.78
N VAL A 141 -3.79 14.48 -5.08
CA VAL A 141 -4.87 13.69 -4.45
C VAL A 141 -4.49 13.27 -3.02
N TYR A 142 -4.41 14.28 -2.14
CA TYR A 142 -4.07 14.12 -0.73
C TYR A 142 -4.93 15.05 0.15
N GLY A 143 -5.30 14.60 1.35
CA GLY A 143 -6.09 15.41 2.29
C GLY A 143 -7.41 15.92 1.70
N SER A 144 -7.66 17.23 1.77
CA SER A 144 -8.85 17.89 1.24
C SER A 144 -8.97 17.80 -0.29
N GLU A 145 -7.85 17.81 -1.00
CA GLU A 145 -7.84 17.65 -2.46
C GLU A 145 -8.31 16.25 -2.90
N LYS A 146 -8.10 15.21 -2.06
CA LYS A 146 -8.66 13.88 -2.31
C LYS A 146 -10.20 13.91 -2.27
N ALA A 147 -10.78 14.61 -1.33
CA ALA A 147 -12.22 14.80 -1.26
C ALA A 147 -12.76 15.48 -2.52
N ARG A 148 -12.13 16.59 -2.93
CA ARG A 148 -12.48 17.31 -4.16
C ARG A 148 -12.37 16.43 -5.41
N ALA A 149 -11.32 15.60 -5.49
CA ALA A 149 -11.13 14.67 -6.60
C ALA A 149 -12.26 13.63 -6.69
N ILE A 150 -12.80 13.19 -5.56
CA ILE A 150 -13.94 12.27 -5.50
C ILE A 150 -15.24 12.97 -5.89
N GLU A 151 -15.46 14.21 -5.46
CA GLU A 151 -16.62 15.00 -5.91
C GLU A 151 -16.63 15.13 -7.43
N GLN A 152 -15.49 15.48 -8.04
CA GLN A 152 -15.35 15.56 -9.49
C GLN A 152 -15.58 14.20 -10.18
N LEU A 153 -15.09 13.11 -9.60
CA LEU A 153 -15.36 11.76 -10.09
C LEU A 153 -16.86 11.45 -10.04
N ALA A 154 -17.50 11.76 -8.93
CA ALA A 154 -18.93 11.51 -8.74
C ALA A 154 -19.79 12.30 -9.74
N GLU A 155 -19.49 13.57 -9.95
CA GLU A 155 -20.16 14.40 -10.96
C GLU A 155 -19.97 13.86 -12.37
N ARG A 156 -18.73 13.49 -12.75
CA ARG A 156 -18.41 12.99 -14.09
C ARG A 156 -19.09 11.66 -14.39
N ASP A 157 -19.09 10.74 -13.43
CA ASP A 157 -19.54 9.36 -13.63
C ASP A 157 -20.95 9.10 -13.10
N GLY A 158 -21.63 10.14 -12.56
CA GLY A 158 -22.98 10.04 -12.00
C GLY A 158 -23.05 9.11 -10.79
N LEU A 159 -22.09 9.24 -9.85
CA LEU A 159 -22.05 8.42 -8.64
C LEU A 159 -22.83 9.10 -7.51
N ASP A 160 -23.61 8.31 -6.78
CA ASP A 160 -24.26 8.77 -5.54
C ASP A 160 -23.32 8.55 -4.34
N LEU A 161 -22.73 9.64 -3.84
CA LEU A 161 -21.83 9.59 -2.69
C LEU A 161 -22.56 9.18 -1.39
N ALA A 162 -23.85 9.46 -1.26
CA ALA A 162 -24.62 9.10 -0.08
C ALA A 162 -24.82 7.57 0.05
N SER A 163 -24.85 6.86 -1.07
CA SER A 163 -24.91 5.39 -1.11
C SER A 163 -23.54 4.73 -1.32
N SER A 164 -22.47 5.51 -1.44
CA SER A 164 -21.12 5.02 -1.70
C SER A 164 -20.38 4.61 -0.42
N TYR A 165 -19.48 3.64 -0.57
CA TYR A 165 -18.53 3.21 0.44
C TYR A 165 -17.15 3.84 0.19
N ALA A 166 -16.42 4.19 1.26
CA ALA A 166 -15.02 4.56 1.17
C ALA A 166 -14.21 3.86 2.27
N TYR A 167 -13.07 3.28 1.87
CA TYR A 167 -12.19 2.51 2.73
C TYR A 167 -10.84 3.22 2.88
N SER A 168 -10.37 3.46 4.11
CA SER A 168 -9.04 4.03 4.35
C SER A 168 -8.43 3.57 5.68
N ASP A 169 -7.09 3.67 5.76
CA ASP A 169 -6.29 3.38 6.96
C ASP A 169 -5.66 4.64 7.59
N SER A 170 -5.87 5.81 7.01
CA SER A 170 -5.20 7.06 7.40
C SER A 170 -6.15 8.20 7.72
N ALA A 171 -5.82 8.96 8.76
CA ALA A 171 -6.54 10.18 9.11
C ALA A 171 -6.42 11.30 8.05
N SER A 172 -5.43 11.24 7.14
CA SER A 172 -5.37 12.17 6.01
C SER A 172 -6.58 12.06 5.08
N ASP A 173 -7.29 10.94 5.12
CA ASP A 173 -8.46 10.68 4.28
C ASP A 173 -9.80 11.02 4.97
N LEU A 174 -9.77 11.64 6.16
CA LEU A 174 -10.98 12.09 6.85
C LEU A 174 -11.89 12.95 5.98
N PRO A 175 -11.39 13.95 5.20
CA PRO A 175 -12.25 14.71 4.31
C PRO A 175 -13.00 13.84 3.30
N MET A 176 -12.31 12.83 2.70
CA MET A 176 -12.91 11.87 1.79
C MET A 176 -13.95 10.98 2.47
N LEU A 177 -13.61 10.42 3.64
CA LEU A 177 -14.50 9.52 4.38
C LEU A 177 -15.80 10.20 4.83
N ARG A 178 -15.77 11.51 5.08
CA ARG A 178 -16.95 12.29 5.46
C ARG A 178 -17.87 12.67 4.31
N LEU A 179 -17.43 12.49 3.06
CA LEU A 179 -18.23 12.75 1.87
C LEU A 179 -19.21 11.62 1.54
N VAL A 180 -18.89 10.41 1.97
CA VAL A 180 -19.65 9.22 1.61
C VAL A 180 -20.61 8.80 2.70
N GLY A 181 -21.69 8.10 2.32
CA GLY A 181 -22.67 7.59 3.29
C GLY A 181 -22.16 6.42 4.11
N HIS A 182 -21.18 5.64 3.59
CA HIS A 182 -20.66 4.44 4.25
C HIS A 182 -19.13 4.48 4.41
N PRO A 183 -18.59 5.32 5.31
CA PRO A 183 -17.17 5.36 5.60
C PRO A 183 -16.72 4.14 6.43
N VAL A 184 -15.62 3.50 6.02
CA VAL A 184 -15.06 2.31 6.68
C VAL A 184 -13.58 2.51 6.98
N ALA A 185 -13.20 2.43 8.25
CA ALA A 185 -11.82 2.54 8.69
C ALA A 185 -11.14 1.15 8.73
N VAL A 186 -10.13 0.93 7.89
CA VAL A 186 -9.44 -0.36 7.72
C VAL A 186 -8.06 -0.33 8.36
N ASN A 187 -7.83 -1.11 9.42
CA ASN A 187 -6.56 -1.07 10.18
C ASN A 187 -6.11 0.37 10.49
N PRO A 188 -7.01 1.24 11.00
CA PRO A 188 -6.79 2.68 11.07
C PRO A 188 -5.60 3.07 11.93
N ASP A 189 -4.95 4.18 11.57
CA ASP A 189 -4.03 4.89 12.46
C ASP A 189 -4.76 5.42 13.69
N LYS A 190 -4.00 5.94 14.68
CA LYS A 190 -4.58 6.37 15.96
C LYS A 190 -5.61 7.49 15.81
N ALA A 191 -5.37 8.44 14.90
CA ALA A 191 -6.23 9.59 14.68
C ALA A 191 -7.52 9.18 13.95
N LEU A 192 -7.41 8.37 12.89
CA LEU A 192 -8.57 7.81 12.20
C LEU A 192 -9.39 6.90 13.12
N ALA A 193 -8.73 6.06 13.94
CA ALA A 193 -9.43 5.21 14.90
C ALA A 193 -10.18 6.00 15.98
N LYS A 194 -9.72 7.20 16.32
CA LYS A 194 -10.45 8.12 17.20
C LYS A 194 -11.67 8.69 16.51
N ALA A 195 -11.50 9.25 15.30
CA ALA A 195 -12.60 9.82 14.52
C ALA A 195 -13.69 8.77 14.21
N ALA A 196 -13.30 7.58 13.77
CA ALA A 196 -14.24 6.49 13.47
C ALA A 196 -15.11 6.11 14.69
N ARG A 197 -14.56 6.15 15.91
CA ARG A 197 -15.34 5.92 17.14
C ARG A 197 -16.28 7.07 17.45
N GLU A 198 -15.81 8.31 17.31
CA GLU A 198 -16.61 9.52 17.58
C GLU A 198 -17.77 9.65 16.59
N GLU A 199 -17.52 9.34 15.32
CA GLU A 199 -18.49 9.44 14.22
C GLU A 199 -19.26 8.13 13.96
N ARG A 200 -18.98 7.06 14.74
CA ARG A 200 -19.64 5.76 14.68
C ARG A 200 -19.50 5.04 13.34
N TRP A 201 -18.32 5.16 12.73
CA TRP A 201 -17.99 4.46 11.49
C TRP A 201 -17.63 3.00 11.72
N ASP A 202 -17.79 2.19 10.69
CA ASP A 202 -17.34 0.81 10.70
C ASP A 202 -15.83 0.72 10.75
N VAL A 203 -15.31 -0.25 11.55
CA VAL A 203 -13.88 -0.46 11.71
C VAL A 203 -13.54 -1.91 11.41
N LEU A 204 -12.81 -2.15 10.32
CA LEU A 204 -12.28 -3.46 9.96
C LEU A 204 -10.84 -3.59 10.43
N ARG A 205 -10.54 -4.67 11.14
CA ARG A 205 -9.18 -5.00 11.60
C ARG A 205 -8.77 -6.37 11.10
N PHE A 206 -7.81 -6.39 10.20
CA PHE A 206 -7.24 -7.63 9.68
C PHE A 206 -6.04 -8.04 10.52
N ASP A 207 -6.15 -9.17 11.18
CA ASP A 207 -5.21 -9.65 12.19
C ASP A 207 -3.83 -9.96 11.57
N ARG A 208 -2.86 -9.07 11.81
CA ARG A 208 -1.45 -9.33 11.54
C ARG A 208 -0.87 -10.32 12.56
N LEU A 209 -1.44 -10.34 13.77
CA LEU A 209 -0.96 -11.17 14.88
C LEU A 209 -1.23 -12.65 14.60
N GLY A 210 -2.39 -12.99 14.04
CA GLY A 210 -2.75 -14.38 13.70
C GLY A 210 -1.80 -15.01 12.70
N ARG A 211 -1.34 -14.28 11.68
CA ARG A 211 -0.33 -14.78 10.71
C ARG A 211 1.06 -14.92 11.35
N ARG A 212 1.49 -13.97 12.17
CA ARG A 212 2.77 -14.04 12.89
C ARG A 212 2.75 -15.15 13.94
N LEU A 213 1.63 -15.33 14.63
CA LEU A 213 1.45 -16.41 15.61
C LEU A 213 1.43 -17.77 14.92
N LYS A 214 0.70 -17.93 13.80
CA LYS A 214 0.72 -19.15 12.99
C LYS A 214 2.09 -19.46 12.40
N ALA A 215 2.83 -18.45 11.94
CA ALA A 215 4.21 -18.62 11.48
C ALA A 215 5.15 -18.98 12.64
N ALA A 216 5.01 -18.36 13.82
CA ALA A 216 5.79 -18.69 15.00
C ALA A 216 5.47 -20.10 15.51
N VAL A 217 4.19 -20.49 15.56
CA VAL A 217 3.79 -21.86 15.95
C VAL A 217 4.25 -22.87 14.91
N GLY A 218 4.22 -22.55 13.61
CA GLY A 218 4.78 -23.38 12.55
C GLY A 218 6.30 -23.59 12.68
N LEU A 219 7.04 -22.52 13.01
CA LEU A 219 8.48 -22.60 13.27
C LEU A 219 8.82 -23.41 14.53
N VAL A 220 8.07 -23.24 15.62
CA VAL A 220 8.23 -24.02 16.85
C VAL A 220 7.84 -25.48 16.60
N GLY A 221 6.76 -25.74 15.87
CA GLY A 221 6.34 -27.09 15.49
C GLY A 221 7.39 -27.80 14.61
N ALA A 222 8.00 -27.11 13.66
CA ALA A 222 9.08 -27.63 12.81
C ALA A 222 10.35 -27.88 13.61
N ALA A 223 10.69 -27.01 14.58
CA ALA A 223 11.84 -27.20 15.46
C ALA A 223 11.65 -28.39 16.41
N VAL A 224 10.44 -28.59 16.96
CA VAL A 224 10.11 -29.75 17.79
C VAL A 224 10.11 -31.03 16.99
N ALA A 225 9.50 -31.04 15.79
CA ALA A 225 9.52 -32.21 14.90
C ALA A 225 10.92 -32.55 14.41
N GLY A 226 11.75 -31.53 14.06
CA GLY A 226 13.15 -31.69 13.69
C GLY A 226 14.02 -32.20 14.87
N GLY A 227 13.74 -31.72 16.09
CA GLY A 227 14.42 -32.16 17.32
C GLY A 227 14.13 -33.62 17.65
N VAL A 228 12.89 -34.07 17.52
CA VAL A 228 12.51 -35.47 17.75
C VAL A 228 13.10 -36.39 16.67
N GLY A 229 13.14 -35.95 15.41
CA GLY A 229 13.77 -36.68 14.31
C GLY A 229 15.28 -36.87 14.53
N SER A 230 16.02 -35.84 14.95
CA SER A 230 17.44 -35.92 15.27
C SER A 230 17.75 -36.79 16.50
N ALA A 231 16.89 -36.78 17.52
CA ALA A 231 17.03 -37.66 18.67
C ALA A 231 16.80 -39.13 18.32
N ALA A 232 15.80 -39.42 17.45
CA ALA A 232 15.50 -40.77 16.97
C ALA A 232 16.67 -41.33 16.12
N VAL A 233 17.25 -40.52 15.23
CA VAL A 233 18.42 -40.91 14.41
C VAL A 233 19.64 -41.16 15.28
N ALA A 234 19.89 -40.29 16.30
CA ALA A 234 20.99 -40.48 17.26
C ALA A 234 20.82 -41.75 18.13
N ALA A 235 19.59 -42.06 18.54
CA ALA A 235 19.28 -43.26 19.31
C ALA A 235 19.47 -44.53 18.46
N HIS A 236 19.06 -44.50 17.19
CA HIS A 236 19.26 -45.62 16.26
C HIS A 236 20.73 -45.85 15.98
N ALA A 237 21.53 -44.80 15.75
CA ALA A 237 22.98 -44.89 15.54
C ALA A 237 23.73 -45.44 16.78
N ARG A 238 23.27 -45.14 17.99
CA ARG A 238 23.83 -45.71 19.24
C ARG A 238 23.47 -47.17 19.43
N ARG A 239 22.28 -47.64 19.00
CA ARG A 239 21.89 -49.05 19.04
C ARG A 239 22.69 -49.90 18.05
N SER A 240 22.94 -49.43 16.82
CA SER A 240 23.74 -50.14 15.82
C SER A 240 25.21 -50.30 16.26
N ARG A 241 25.79 -49.32 16.95
CA ARG A 241 27.17 -49.45 17.48
C ARG A 241 27.28 -50.45 18.63
N ARG A 242 26.26 -50.61 19.48
CA ARG A 242 26.27 -51.64 20.55
C ARG A 242 26.13 -53.07 20.00
N GLY A 243 25.43 -53.26 18.89
CA GLY A 243 25.27 -54.57 18.23
C GLY A 243 26.56 -55.09 17.56
N VAL A 244 27.44 -54.20 17.14
CA VAL A 244 28.72 -54.59 16.49
C VAL A 244 29.79 -55.02 17.51
N VAL A 245 29.78 -54.40 18.71
CA VAL A 245 30.75 -54.74 19.79
C VAL A 245 30.41 -56.08 20.47
N ALA A 246 29.13 -56.52 20.44
CA ALA A 246 28.70 -57.79 21.06
C ALA A 246 28.99 -59.03 20.14
N LYS A 247 29.40 -58.83 18.89
CA LYS A 247 29.72 -59.93 17.94
C LYS A 247 31.23 -60.25 17.78
N LEU A 248 32.09 -59.54 18.54
CA LEU A 248 33.55 -59.74 18.51
C LEU A 248 34.11 -60.24 19.87
N ARG A 249 33.30 -60.97 20.59
CA ARG A 249 33.79 -61.78 21.76
C ARG A 249 33.30 -63.20 21.64
#